data_a2d3a631ca0d093e2bac1216fb02462c
#
_entry.id   a2d3a631ca0d093e2bac1216fb02462c
#
_cell.length_a   1.000
_cell.length_b   1.000
_cell.length_c   1.000
_cell.angle_alpha   90.00
_cell.angle_beta   90.00
_cell.angle_gamma   90.00
#
_symmetry.space_group_name_H-M   'P 1'
#
loop_
_entity.id
_entity.type
_entity.pdbx_description
1 polymer ?
#
loop_
_entity_poly.entity_id
_entity_poly.type
_entity_poly.pdbx_seq_one_letter_code
_entity_poly.pdbx_strand_id
1 'polypeptide(L)'
;DSSTSRGLGDVYKRQDTVKALIAPLRARHSIECTFGAAMPIERRLALKAQYPDAEHPVVRTHPETGEKVLFVNGFTTHFTNFHTPANVRVGQDFTQGASGLLQYLTGQAAIPEYQVRWRWRAGSVAIWDNRATQHYAAMDYPPSHRKMERAGIVGTPTF
;
A
#
# COMPACT_ATOMS: atom_id res chain seq x y z
N ASP A 1 -19.88 20.26 -8.97
CA ASP A 1 -18.49 19.81 -9.05
C ASP A 1 -18.25 18.75 -8.00
N SER A 2 -18.43 17.52 -8.40
CA SER A 2 -18.13 16.40 -7.54
C SER A 2 -16.62 16.23 -7.46
N SER A 3 -16.02 16.72 -6.39
CA SER A 3 -14.67 16.33 -5.99
C SER A 3 -14.70 14.86 -5.56
N THR A 4 -14.77 13.97 -6.53
CA THR A 4 -14.58 12.53 -6.29
C THR A 4 -13.19 12.36 -5.73
N SER A 5 -13.09 11.81 -4.53
CA SER A 5 -11.82 11.38 -3.96
C SER A 5 -11.17 10.42 -4.96
N ARG A 6 -10.11 10.88 -5.60
CA ARG A 6 -9.40 10.10 -6.61
C ARG A 6 -8.48 9.14 -5.87
N GLY A 7 -8.93 7.91 -5.71
CA GLY A 7 -8.17 6.86 -5.06
C GLY A 7 -7.20 6.16 -6.02
N LEU A 8 -6.54 5.11 -5.52
CA LEU A 8 -5.60 4.26 -6.28
C LEU A 8 -6.21 3.65 -7.56
N GLY A 9 -7.53 3.59 -7.67
CA GLY A 9 -8.23 3.23 -8.90
C GLY A 9 -7.98 4.21 -10.05
N ASP A 10 -7.89 5.52 -9.78
CA ASP A 10 -7.60 6.53 -10.81
C ASP A 10 -6.15 6.47 -11.29
N VAL A 11 -5.21 6.12 -10.42
CA VAL A 11 -3.82 5.83 -10.80
C VAL A 11 -3.79 4.71 -11.82
N TYR A 12 -4.49 3.62 -11.55
CA TYR A 12 -4.57 2.49 -12.46
C TYR A 12 -5.21 2.85 -13.81
N LYS A 13 -6.23 3.71 -13.83
CA LYS A 13 -6.96 4.07 -15.06
C LYS A 13 -6.13 4.84 -16.12
N ARG A 14 -5.09 5.58 -15.70
CA ARG A 14 -4.36 6.51 -16.58
C ARG A 14 -3.15 5.93 -17.34
N GLN A 15 -2.75 4.69 -17.06
CA GLN A 15 -1.48 4.15 -17.55
C GLN A 15 -1.64 2.80 -18.25
N ASP A 16 -2.28 2.81 -19.43
CA ASP A 16 -2.64 1.57 -20.14
C ASP A 16 -1.45 0.65 -20.43
N THR A 17 -0.32 1.20 -20.81
CA THR A 17 0.89 0.40 -21.10
C THR A 17 1.40 -0.31 -19.84
N VAL A 18 1.34 0.34 -18.68
CA VAL A 18 1.80 -0.26 -17.42
C VAL A 18 0.80 -1.29 -16.90
N LYS A 19 -0.50 -1.13 -17.17
CA LYS A 19 -1.55 -2.04 -16.70
C LYS A 19 -1.30 -3.49 -17.13
N ALA A 20 -0.98 -3.70 -18.41
CA ALA A 20 -0.72 -5.04 -18.93
C ALA A 20 0.50 -5.69 -18.24
N LEU A 21 1.53 -4.89 -17.96
CA LEU A 21 2.74 -5.36 -17.28
C LEU A 21 2.46 -5.77 -15.83
N ILE A 22 1.70 -4.97 -15.10
CA ILE A 22 1.51 -5.15 -13.64
C ILE A 22 0.32 -6.06 -13.28
N ALA A 23 -0.61 -6.27 -14.21
CA ALA A 23 -1.81 -7.07 -13.96
C ALA A 23 -1.53 -8.49 -13.42
N PRO A 24 -0.53 -9.23 -13.92
CA PRO A 24 -0.21 -10.56 -13.42
C PRO A 24 0.70 -10.55 -12.19
N LEU A 25 1.23 -9.39 -11.80
CA LEU A 25 2.23 -9.32 -10.75
C LEU A 25 1.63 -9.55 -9.36
N ARG A 26 2.41 -10.22 -8.52
CA ARG A 26 2.15 -10.41 -7.11
C ARG A 26 3.29 -9.82 -6.30
N ALA A 27 3.00 -9.34 -5.13
CA ALA A 27 3.99 -8.71 -4.26
C ALA A 27 3.85 -9.19 -2.81
N ARG A 28 4.99 -9.28 -2.13
CA ARG A 28 5.05 -9.59 -0.71
C ARG A 28 4.90 -8.33 0.11
N HIS A 29 4.07 -8.42 1.13
CA HIS A 29 3.85 -7.37 2.12
C HIS A 29 4.37 -7.85 3.47
N SER A 30 5.12 -6.99 4.16
CA SER A 30 5.66 -7.26 5.48
C SER A 30 5.47 -6.06 6.40
N ILE A 31 4.99 -6.32 7.60
CA ILE A 31 4.84 -5.29 8.64
C ILE A 31 6.19 -4.76 9.12
N GLU A 32 7.27 -5.53 8.96
CA GLU A 32 8.63 -5.12 9.32
C GLU A 32 9.11 -3.89 8.57
N CYS A 33 8.69 -3.72 7.31
CA CYS A 33 9.15 -2.60 6.48
C CYS A 33 8.79 -1.25 7.07
N THR A 34 7.65 -1.15 7.74
CA THR A 34 7.15 0.12 8.27
C THR A 34 7.40 0.27 9.76
N PHE A 35 7.24 -0.80 10.53
CA PHE A 35 7.31 -0.73 11.99
C PHE A 35 8.53 -1.43 12.59
N GLY A 36 9.22 -2.28 11.83
CA GLY A 36 10.30 -3.12 12.35
C GLY A 36 11.67 -2.47 12.40
N ALA A 37 11.96 -1.50 11.53
CA ALA A 37 13.33 -1.00 11.32
C ALA A 37 13.99 -0.40 12.59
N ALA A 38 13.20 0.21 13.48
CA ALA A 38 13.67 0.82 14.72
C ALA A 38 13.42 -0.04 15.97
N MET A 39 12.90 -1.27 15.81
CA MET A 39 12.57 -2.14 16.93
C MET A 39 13.71 -3.09 17.31
N PRO A 40 13.88 -3.43 18.60
CA PRO A 40 14.73 -4.56 19.01
C PRO A 40 14.32 -5.87 18.34
N ILE A 41 15.31 -6.75 18.11
CA ILE A 41 15.11 -7.98 17.33
C ILE A 41 14.03 -8.90 17.93
N GLU A 42 13.95 -9.01 19.23
CA GLU A 42 12.96 -9.88 19.92
C GLU A 42 11.54 -9.38 19.63
N ARG A 43 11.34 -8.06 19.67
CA ARG A 43 10.04 -7.44 19.38
C ARG A 43 9.66 -7.58 17.91
N ARG A 44 10.65 -7.49 16.99
CA ARG A 44 10.45 -7.73 15.56
C ARG A 44 10.00 -9.15 15.28
N LEU A 45 10.66 -10.13 15.90
CA LEU A 45 10.30 -11.55 15.76
C LEU A 45 8.89 -11.84 16.30
N ALA A 46 8.53 -11.27 17.45
CA ALA A 46 7.19 -11.40 18.01
C ALA A 46 6.13 -10.76 17.08
N LEU A 47 6.43 -9.57 16.53
CA LEU A 47 5.56 -8.88 15.58
C LEU A 47 5.34 -9.71 14.29
N LYS A 48 6.41 -10.29 13.77
CA LYS A 48 6.36 -11.13 12.57
C LYS A 48 5.62 -12.45 12.80
N ALA A 49 5.73 -13.03 14.00
CA ALA A 49 4.95 -14.22 14.38
C ALA A 49 3.44 -13.90 14.48
N GLN A 50 3.09 -12.72 14.98
CA GLN A 50 1.71 -12.26 15.09
C GLN A 50 1.12 -11.86 13.73
N TYR A 51 1.94 -11.26 12.88
CA TYR A 51 1.54 -10.75 11.54
C TYR A 51 2.53 -11.28 10.49
N PRO A 52 2.36 -12.52 10.06
CA PRO A 52 3.24 -13.10 9.04
C PRO A 52 3.13 -12.35 7.72
N ASP A 53 4.21 -12.40 6.95
CA ASP A 53 4.24 -11.81 5.62
C ASP A 53 3.12 -12.40 4.75
N ALA A 54 2.45 -11.54 3.99
CA ALA A 54 1.38 -11.93 3.09
C ALA A 54 1.74 -11.61 1.64
N GLU A 55 1.25 -12.42 0.72
CA GLU A 55 1.37 -12.18 -0.71
C GLU A 55 0.03 -11.71 -1.27
N HIS A 56 0.05 -10.58 -2.00
CA HIS A 56 -1.13 -10.00 -2.61
C HIS A 56 -0.91 -9.71 -4.10
N PRO A 57 -1.97 -9.69 -4.92
CA PRO A 57 -1.86 -9.16 -6.27
C PRO A 57 -1.52 -7.67 -6.24
N VAL A 58 -0.66 -7.24 -7.17
CA VAL A 58 -0.32 -5.80 -7.36
C VAL A 58 -1.53 -5.01 -7.83
N VAL A 59 -2.37 -5.63 -8.65
CA VAL A 59 -3.66 -5.10 -9.07
C VAL A 59 -4.76 -6.01 -8.54
N ARG A 60 -5.57 -5.48 -7.64
CA ARG A 60 -6.70 -6.23 -7.06
C ARG A 60 -8.03 -5.70 -7.58
N THR A 61 -9.05 -6.53 -7.53
CA THR A 61 -10.42 -6.12 -7.82
C THR A 61 -11.11 -5.72 -6.52
N HIS A 62 -11.70 -4.54 -6.49
CA HIS A 62 -12.50 -4.11 -5.35
C HIS A 62 -13.78 -4.96 -5.25
N PRO A 63 -14.07 -5.62 -4.12
CA PRO A 63 -15.13 -6.61 -4.04
C PRO A 63 -16.54 -6.03 -4.22
N GLU A 64 -16.75 -4.76 -3.86
CA GLU A 64 -18.06 -4.11 -3.95
C GLU A 64 -18.28 -3.43 -5.31
N THR A 65 -17.24 -2.77 -5.85
CA THR A 65 -17.40 -1.95 -7.05
C THR A 65 -16.94 -2.67 -8.32
N GLY A 66 -16.17 -3.76 -8.20
CA GLY A 66 -15.55 -4.44 -9.34
C GLY A 66 -14.39 -3.67 -9.98
N GLU A 67 -14.06 -2.49 -9.48
CA GLU A 67 -12.97 -1.67 -10.03
C GLU A 67 -11.60 -2.27 -9.74
N LYS A 68 -10.67 -2.07 -10.68
CA LYS A 68 -9.26 -2.44 -10.50
C LYS A 68 -8.55 -1.36 -9.68
N VAL A 69 -7.79 -1.78 -8.68
CA VAL A 69 -7.08 -0.92 -7.74
C VAL A 69 -5.62 -1.35 -7.68
N LEU A 70 -4.71 -0.37 -7.76
CA LEU A 70 -3.29 -0.60 -7.52
C LEU A 70 -3.05 -0.84 -6.02
N PHE A 71 -2.53 -2.03 -5.67
CA PHE A 71 -2.34 -2.44 -4.28
C PHE A 71 -0.85 -2.62 -3.93
N VAL A 72 -0.11 -1.53 -4.00
CA VAL A 72 1.26 -1.41 -3.48
C VAL A 72 1.34 -0.22 -2.52
N ASN A 73 2.09 -0.37 -1.45
CA ASN A 73 2.16 0.64 -0.38
C ASN A 73 3.47 0.48 0.41
N GLY A 74 3.63 1.20 1.51
CA GLY A 74 4.82 1.15 2.37
C GLY A 74 5.11 -0.20 3.02
N PHE A 75 4.20 -1.16 2.98
CA PHE A 75 4.41 -2.52 3.46
C PHE A 75 4.91 -3.47 2.37
N THR A 76 4.88 -3.06 1.10
CA THR A 76 5.29 -3.89 -0.03
C THR A 76 6.82 -3.96 -0.10
N THR A 77 7.38 -5.17 -0.09
CA THR A 77 8.82 -5.41 -0.08
C THR A 77 9.39 -5.66 -1.47
N HIS A 78 8.80 -6.58 -2.22
CA HIS A 78 9.27 -6.99 -3.56
C HIS A 78 8.15 -7.73 -4.30
N PHE A 79 8.32 -7.88 -5.62
CA PHE A 79 7.48 -8.77 -6.42
C PHE A 79 7.91 -10.23 -6.23
N THR A 80 6.94 -11.13 -6.20
CA THR A 80 7.21 -12.57 -6.02
C THR A 80 7.27 -13.32 -7.33
N ASN A 81 6.82 -12.73 -8.43
CA ASN A 81 6.73 -13.35 -9.75
C ASN A 81 7.17 -12.45 -10.91
N PHE A 82 8.02 -11.45 -10.68
CA PHE A 82 8.55 -10.58 -11.73
C PHE A 82 9.59 -11.31 -12.59
N HIS A 83 10.46 -12.10 -11.95
CA HIS A 83 11.40 -13.00 -12.61
C HIS A 83 11.08 -14.46 -12.29
N THR A 84 11.55 -15.36 -13.14
CA THR A 84 11.45 -16.79 -12.85
C THR A 84 12.32 -17.16 -11.65
N PRO A 85 11.95 -18.19 -10.86
CA PRO A 85 12.74 -18.61 -9.69
C PRO A 85 14.21 -18.90 -9.99
N ALA A 86 14.53 -19.37 -11.21
CA ALA A 86 15.92 -19.62 -11.63
C ALA A 86 16.77 -18.35 -11.73
N ASN A 87 16.15 -17.17 -11.87
CA ASN A 87 16.83 -15.88 -12.03
C ASN A 87 16.82 -15.05 -10.75
N VAL A 88 16.26 -15.57 -9.67
CA VAL A 88 16.13 -14.84 -8.39
C VAL A 88 16.98 -15.52 -7.34
N ARG A 89 17.91 -14.78 -6.73
CA ARG A 89 18.68 -15.28 -5.59
C ARG A 89 17.81 -15.27 -4.33
N VAL A 90 17.91 -16.34 -3.54
CA VAL A 90 17.23 -16.49 -2.25
C VAL A 90 15.72 -16.26 -2.26
N GLY A 91 15.07 -16.44 -3.41
CA GLY A 91 13.62 -16.31 -3.54
C GLY A 91 13.06 -14.89 -3.41
N GLN A 92 13.92 -13.86 -3.50
CA GLN A 92 13.51 -12.46 -3.41
C GLN A 92 14.03 -11.68 -4.61
N ASP A 93 13.13 -10.94 -5.27
CA ASP A 93 13.48 -10.16 -6.45
C ASP A 93 13.75 -8.70 -6.10
N PHE A 94 15.02 -8.41 -5.89
CA PHE A 94 15.55 -7.05 -5.70
C PHE A 94 16.38 -6.57 -6.90
N THR A 95 16.16 -7.14 -8.08
CA THR A 95 16.80 -6.64 -9.29
C THR A 95 16.45 -5.17 -9.52
N GLN A 96 17.34 -4.44 -10.21
CA GLN A 96 17.11 -3.02 -10.49
C GLN A 96 15.79 -2.78 -11.22
N GLY A 97 15.43 -3.67 -12.16
CA GLY A 97 14.16 -3.57 -12.89
C GLY A 97 12.94 -3.73 -12.00
N ALA A 98 12.92 -4.78 -11.17
CA ALA A 98 11.84 -5.04 -10.23
C ALA A 98 11.71 -3.94 -9.18
N SER A 99 12.83 -3.54 -8.58
CA SER A 99 12.86 -2.47 -7.57
C SER A 99 12.46 -1.12 -8.15
N GLY A 100 12.91 -0.79 -9.36
CA GLY A 100 12.56 0.45 -10.06
C GLY A 100 11.07 0.51 -10.38
N LEU A 101 10.48 -0.59 -10.86
CA LEU A 101 9.03 -0.66 -11.09
C LEU A 101 8.24 -0.51 -9.79
N LEU A 102 8.66 -1.19 -8.71
CA LEU A 102 7.98 -1.06 -7.42
C LEU A 102 8.04 0.37 -6.89
N GLN A 103 9.20 1.02 -6.97
CA GLN A 103 9.38 2.41 -6.58
C GLN A 103 8.49 3.36 -7.41
N TYR A 104 8.43 3.14 -8.72
CA TYR A 104 7.54 3.89 -9.61
C TYR A 104 6.06 3.74 -9.20
N LEU A 105 5.61 2.52 -8.94
CA LEU A 105 4.23 2.25 -8.55
C LEU A 105 3.87 2.83 -7.17
N THR A 106 4.76 2.69 -6.19
CA THR A 106 4.53 3.28 -4.85
C THR A 106 4.55 4.81 -4.89
N GLY A 107 5.39 5.39 -5.75
CA GLY A 107 5.45 6.83 -5.97
C GLY A 107 4.16 7.45 -6.52
N GLN A 108 3.29 6.65 -7.17
CA GLN A 108 2.03 7.16 -7.69
C GLN A 108 1.11 7.71 -6.59
N ALA A 109 1.17 7.17 -5.37
CA ALA A 109 0.38 7.67 -4.25
C ALA A 109 0.78 9.11 -3.82
N ALA A 110 2.01 9.53 -4.15
CA ALA A 110 2.52 10.87 -3.81
C ALA A 110 2.13 11.96 -4.82
N ILE A 111 1.49 11.61 -5.93
CA ILE A 111 1.06 12.57 -6.95
C ILE A 111 -0.10 13.42 -6.40
N PRO A 112 0.04 14.76 -6.36
CA PRO A 112 -0.95 15.64 -5.72
C PRO A 112 -2.37 15.51 -6.30
N GLU A 113 -2.51 15.19 -7.58
CA GLU A 113 -3.79 15.01 -8.28
C GLU A 113 -4.60 13.81 -7.75
N TYR A 114 -3.95 12.89 -7.04
CA TYR A 114 -4.59 11.71 -6.43
C TYR A 114 -4.76 11.85 -4.93
N GLN A 115 -4.39 12.99 -4.35
CA GLN A 115 -4.41 13.22 -2.92
C GLN A 115 -5.54 14.12 -2.48
N VAL A 116 -6.07 13.84 -1.29
CA VAL A 116 -6.95 14.73 -0.54
C VAL A 116 -6.30 14.99 0.81
N ARG A 117 -6.07 16.26 1.13
CA ARG A 117 -5.58 16.66 2.43
C ARG A 117 -6.76 16.98 3.35
N TRP A 118 -7.01 16.10 4.31
CA TRP A 118 -8.03 16.31 5.32
C TRP A 118 -7.51 17.18 6.47
N ARG A 119 -8.26 18.22 6.83
CA ARG A 119 -7.98 19.07 8.00
C ARG A 119 -8.95 18.73 9.12
N TRP A 120 -8.40 18.23 10.21
CA TRP A 120 -9.18 17.84 11.38
C TRP A 120 -9.71 19.06 12.14
N ARG A 121 -10.96 18.96 12.60
CA ARG A 121 -11.60 19.89 13.55
C ARG A 121 -12.15 19.08 14.72
N ALA A 122 -12.44 19.73 15.86
CA ALA A 122 -13.10 19.08 16.98
C ALA A 122 -14.42 18.41 16.50
N GLY A 123 -14.62 17.16 16.88
CA GLY A 123 -15.79 16.37 16.46
C GLY A 123 -15.73 15.80 15.04
N SER A 124 -14.63 16.00 14.29
CA SER A 124 -14.49 15.38 12.95
C SER A 124 -14.33 13.87 13.07
N VAL A 125 -15.03 13.16 12.18
CA VAL A 125 -14.85 11.72 11.91
C VAL A 125 -14.54 11.55 10.43
N ALA A 126 -13.54 10.76 10.09
CA ALA A 126 -13.22 10.40 8.72
C ALA A 126 -13.39 8.88 8.53
N ILE A 127 -14.06 8.50 7.47
CA ILE A 127 -14.25 7.10 7.08
C ILE A 127 -13.67 6.93 5.68
N TRP A 128 -12.82 5.92 5.51
CA TRP A 128 -12.24 5.59 4.21
C TRP A 128 -12.14 4.09 4.01
N ASP A 129 -12.17 3.67 2.77
CA ASP A 129 -12.02 2.28 2.39
C ASP A 129 -10.53 1.94 2.18
N ASN A 130 -9.95 1.20 3.11
CA ASN A 130 -8.55 0.74 3.04
C ASN A 130 -8.28 -0.20 1.84
N ARG A 131 -9.33 -0.73 1.21
CA ARG A 131 -9.19 -1.59 0.04
C ARG A 131 -8.84 -0.79 -1.21
N ALA A 132 -9.20 0.49 -1.25
CA ALA A 132 -9.03 1.36 -2.41
C ALA A 132 -8.21 2.64 -2.15
N THR A 133 -7.88 2.93 -0.89
CA THR A 133 -7.17 4.15 -0.52
C THR A 133 -5.94 3.89 0.34
N GLN A 134 -4.99 4.80 0.30
CA GLN A 134 -3.88 4.87 1.25
C GLN A 134 -3.97 6.18 2.04
N HIS A 135 -3.45 6.17 3.24
CA HIS A 135 -3.40 7.37 4.06
C HIS A 135 -2.09 7.40 4.86
N TYR A 136 -1.65 8.61 5.20
CA TYR A 136 -0.54 8.82 6.12
C TYR A 136 -0.79 10.05 7.01
N ALA A 137 -0.13 10.09 8.16
CA ALA A 137 -0.17 11.24 9.03
C ALA A 137 0.81 12.31 8.53
N ALA A 138 0.30 13.46 8.11
CA ALA A 138 1.17 14.60 7.84
C ALA A 138 1.84 15.04 9.15
N MET A 139 3.18 15.18 9.13
CA MET A 139 4.00 15.52 10.30
C MET A 139 4.11 17.05 10.50
N ASP A 140 3.00 17.76 10.42
CA ASP A 140 2.92 19.21 10.50
C ASP A 140 2.26 19.73 11.80
N TYR A 141 2.11 18.87 12.79
CA TYR A 141 1.48 19.20 14.08
C TYR A 141 2.45 19.50 15.24
N PRO A 142 3.75 19.19 15.21
CA PRO A 142 4.64 19.61 16.29
C PRO A 142 4.69 21.14 16.43
N PRO A 143 4.75 21.67 17.66
CA PRO A 143 4.84 20.97 18.96
C PRO A 143 3.47 20.53 19.54
N SER A 144 2.37 20.66 18.82
CA SER A 144 1.04 20.30 19.31
C SER A 144 0.90 18.80 19.56
N HIS A 145 0.27 18.43 20.67
CA HIS A 145 -0.05 17.03 20.94
C HIS A 145 -1.16 16.54 20.02
N ARG A 146 -0.97 15.37 19.43
CA ARG A 146 -1.96 14.71 18.56
C ARG A 146 -2.29 13.32 19.12
N LYS A 147 -3.57 13.11 19.45
CA LYS A 147 -4.11 11.79 19.79
C LYS A 147 -5.21 11.44 18.76
N MET A 148 -5.14 10.26 18.20
CA MET A 148 -6.12 9.74 17.24
C MET A 148 -6.58 8.37 17.70
N GLU A 149 -7.85 8.06 17.45
CA GLU A 149 -8.43 6.75 17.65
C GLU A 149 -8.87 6.19 16.30
N ARG A 150 -8.69 4.89 16.10
CA ARG A 150 -9.08 4.20 14.88
C ARG A 150 -9.84 2.93 15.22
N ALA A 151 -10.99 2.76 14.59
CA ALA A 151 -11.72 1.49 14.53
C ALA A 151 -11.59 0.92 13.11
N GLY A 152 -11.26 -0.37 13.00
CA GLY A 152 -11.22 -1.08 11.72
C GLY A 152 -12.42 -2.02 11.61
N ILE A 153 -13.04 -2.03 10.43
CA ILE A 153 -14.07 -3.03 10.10
C ILE A 153 -13.35 -4.22 9.45
N VAL A 154 -13.59 -5.41 9.98
CA VAL A 154 -13.03 -6.64 9.41
C VAL A 154 -13.79 -6.96 8.12
N GLY A 155 -13.06 -7.08 7.02
CA GLY A 155 -13.59 -7.45 5.72
C GLY A 155 -13.19 -8.86 5.29
N THR A 156 -13.55 -9.22 4.06
CA THR A 156 -13.11 -10.46 3.42
C THR A 156 -11.65 -10.37 2.98
N PRO A 157 -10.93 -11.51 2.86
CA PRO A 157 -9.61 -11.55 2.24
C PRO A 157 -9.63 -10.93 0.85
N THR A 158 -8.51 -10.33 0.45
CA THR A 158 -8.33 -9.70 -0.86
C THR A 158 -7.85 -10.73 -1.89
N PHE A 159 -8.47 -10.76 -3.02
CA PHE A 159 -8.12 -11.63 -4.14
C PHE A 159 -7.58 -10.82 -5.31
#